data_7a8eed19204f51c8b2fc73d15c59876e
#
_entry.id   7a8eed19204f51c8b2fc73d15c59876e
#
_cell.length_a   1.000
_cell.length_b   1.000
_cell.length_c   1.000
_cell.angle_alpha   90.00
_cell.angle_beta   90.00
_cell.angle_gamma   90.00
#
_symmetry.space_group_name_H-M   'P 1'
#
loop_
_entity.id
_entity.type
_entity.pdbx_description
1 polymer ?
#
loop_
_entity_poly.entity_id
_entity_poly.type
_entity_poly.pdbx_seq_one_letter_code
_entity_poly.pdbx_strand_id
1 'polypeptide(L)'
;MKHLTTIGFDADDTLWQNEQFFRMTEERFRALLAGHMDADQLGARLLEAEKRNLGRYGFGIKGFMLSMIETAIEVSGGDVPASTIGDILGLGREMLAHPVETLPGVRETLEELADSHRLVLITKGDLFDQERKL
;
A
#
# COMPACT_ATOMS: atom_id res chain seq x y z
N MET A 1 1.09 -40.29 -8.24
CA MET A 1 0.78 -38.85 -8.25
C MET A 1 1.40 -38.19 -7.03
N LYS A 2 2.15 -37.10 -7.24
CA LYS A 2 2.74 -36.38 -6.11
C LYS A 2 1.68 -35.51 -5.43
N HIS A 3 1.57 -35.62 -4.13
CA HIS A 3 0.73 -34.74 -3.35
C HIS A 3 1.52 -33.53 -2.87
N LEU A 4 1.01 -32.34 -3.15
CA LEU A 4 1.56 -31.13 -2.59
C LEU A 4 1.17 -31.05 -1.12
N THR A 5 2.12 -30.82 -0.23
CA THR A 5 1.88 -30.70 1.21
C THR A 5 1.78 -29.26 1.67
N THR A 6 2.36 -28.33 0.90
CA THR A 6 2.42 -26.91 1.25
C THR A 6 2.02 -26.07 0.05
N ILE A 7 1.19 -25.06 0.27
CA ILE A 7 0.77 -24.07 -0.73
C ILE A 7 1.11 -22.69 -0.20
N GLY A 8 1.86 -21.92 -1.00
CA GLY A 8 2.16 -20.53 -0.72
C GLY A 8 1.15 -19.60 -1.41
N PHE A 9 0.72 -18.55 -0.70
CA PHE A 9 -0.16 -17.53 -1.23
C PHE A 9 0.51 -16.17 -1.19
N ASP A 10 0.41 -15.43 -2.29
CA ASP A 10 0.63 -13.99 -2.27
C ASP A 10 -0.49 -13.34 -1.48
N ALA A 11 -0.21 -12.23 -0.79
CA ALA A 11 -1.17 -11.60 0.09
C ALA A 11 -1.97 -10.50 -0.60
N ASP A 12 -1.32 -9.36 -0.86
CA ASP A 12 -1.98 -8.18 -1.39
C ASP A 12 -2.54 -8.42 -2.79
N ASP A 13 -3.81 -8.09 -2.99
CA ASP A 13 -4.58 -8.30 -4.22
C ASP A 13 -4.72 -9.77 -4.67
N THR A 14 -4.36 -10.71 -3.81
CA THR A 14 -4.61 -12.13 -3.97
C THR A 14 -5.57 -12.64 -2.90
N LEU A 15 -5.28 -12.39 -1.64
CA LEU A 15 -6.13 -12.77 -0.52
C LEU A 15 -7.07 -11.64 -0.09
N TRP A 16 -6.62 -10.41 -0.18
CA TRP A 16 -7.41 -9.23 0.18
C TRP A 16 -7.14 -8.04 -0.73
N GLN A 17 -8.03 -7.05 -0.68
CA GLN A 17 -7.91 -5.81 -1.42
C GLN A 17 -6.74 -4.98 -0.92
N ASN A 18 -5.93 -4.43 -1.82
CA ASN A 18 -4.81 -3.57 -1.48
C ASN A 18 -4.67 -2.40 -2.46
N GLU A 19 -4.53 -2.67 -3.76
CA GLU A 19 -4.31 -1.67 -4.81
C GLU A 19 -5.36 -0.57 -4.80
N GLN A 20 -6.61 -0.93 -4.55
CA GLN A 20 -7.72 0.02 -4.50
C GLN A 20 -7.48 1.09 -3.43
N PHE A 21 -6.97 0.70 -2.26
CA PHE A 21 -6.72 1.65 -1.17
C PHE A 21 -5.57 2.59 -1.49
N PHE A 22 -4.54 2.11 -2.16
CA PHE A 22 -3.45 2.95 -2.65
C PHE A 22 -3.95 3.96 -3.67
N ARG A 23 -4.80 3.56 -4.60
CA ARG A 23 -5.38 4.45 -5.60
C ARG A 23 -6.23 5.55 -4.97
N MET A 24 -7.10 5.19 -4.03
CA MET A 24 -7.95 6.16 -3.34
C MET A 24 -7.11 7.16 -2.57
N THR A 25 -6.06 6.72 -1.91
CA THR A 25 -5.16 7.59 -1.15
C THR A 25 -4.39 8.51 -2.10
N GLU A 26 -3.91 8.00 -3.23
CA GLU A 26 -3.21 8.81 -4.23
C GLU A 26 -4.10 9.91 -4.80
N GLU A 27 -5.37 9.62 -5.07
CA GLU A 27 -6.32 10.63 -5.52
C GLU A 27 -6.49 11.76 -4.50
N ARG A 28 -6.59 11.42 -3.22
CA ARG A 28 -6.67 12.40 -2.14
C ARG A 28 -5.38 13.20 -2.02
N PHE A 29 -4.23 12.57 -2.19
CA PHE A 29 -2.94 13.24 -2.21
C PHE A 29 -2.86 14.26 -3.35
N ARG A 30 -3.28 13.89 -4.55
CA ARG A 30 -3.31 14.81 -5.71
C ARG A 30 -4.20 16.03 -5.42
N ALA A 31 -5.33 15.82 -4.76
CA ALA A 31 -6.23 16.91 -4.38
C ALA A 31 -5.57 17.87 -3.38
N LEU A 32 -4.81 17.36 -2.42
CA LEU A 32 -4.09 18.19 -1.44
C LEU A 32 -3.07 19.13 -2.09
N LEU A 33 -2.47 18.71 -3.19
CA LEU A 33 -1.40 19.46 -3.87
C LEU A 33 -1.85 20.10 -5.19
N ALA A 34 -3.15 20.12 -5.47
CA ALA A 34 -3.69 20.65 -6.72
C ALA A 34 -3.31 22.12 -7.00
N GLY A 35 -3.04 22.91 -5.96
CA GLY A 35 -2.59 24.28 -6.10
C GLY A 35 -1.13 24.44 -6.53
N HIS A 36 -0.33 23.36 -6.46
CA HIS A 36 1.09 23.39 -6.79
C HIS A 36 1.41 22.79 -8.15
N MET A 37 0.65 21.77 -8.57
CA MET A 37 0.92 21.04 -9.81
C MET A 37 -0.34 20.31 -10.24
N ASP A 38 -0.50 20.06 -11.56
CA ASP A 38 -1.65 19.29 -12.03
C ASP A 38 -1.58 17.82 -11.60
N ALA A 39 -2.74 17.16 -11.59
CA ALA A 39 -2.87 15.81 -11.06
C ALA A 39 -2.00 14.77 -11.76
N ASP A 40 -1.88 14.85 -13.09
CA ASP A 40 -1.09 13.89 -13.86
C ASP A 40 0.41 14.04 -13.59
N GLN A 41 0.90 15.28 -13.49
CA GLN A 41 2.28 15.55 -13.13
C GLN A 41 2.58 15.13 -11.69
N LEU A 42 1.66 15.36 -10.77
CA LEU A 42 1.79 14.90 -9.38
C LEU A 42 1.92 13.38 -9.31
N GLY A 43 1.08 12.67 -10.04
CA GLY A 43 1.14 11.21 -10.11
C GLY A 43 2.47 10.70 -10.65
N ALA A 44 2.99 11.33 -11.70
CA ALA A 44 4.28 10.98 -12.29
C ALA A 44 5.44 11.23 -11.30
N ARG A 45 5.43 12.34 -10.59
CA ARG A 45 6.45 12.70 -9.60
C ARG A 45 6.40 11.77 -8.40
N LEU A 46 5.21 11.40 -7.95
CA LEU A 46 5.05 10.43 -6.87
C LEU A 46 5.59 9.07 -7.27
N LEU A 47 5.29 8.61 -8.47
CA LEU A 47 5.80 7.33 -8.97
C LEU A 47 7.34 7.31 -9.04
N GLU A 48 7.96 8.41 -9.48
CA GLU A 48 9.42 8.54 -9.47
C GLU A 48 9.98 8.43 -8.05
N ALA A 49 9.32 9.08 -7.07
CA ALA A 49 9.72 9.02 -5.68
C ALA A 49 9.60 7.60 -5.11
N GLU A 50 8.50 6.92 -5.41
CA GLU A 50 8.28 5.53 -4.99
C GLU A 50 9.36 4.60 -5.55
N LYS A 51 9.69 4.72 -6.82
CA LYS A 51 10.74 3.92 -7.46
C LYS A 51 12.11 4.19 -6.84
N ARG A 52 12.44 5.46 -6.61
CA ARG A 52 13.70 5.87 -5.98
C ARG A 52 13.82 5.30 -4.56
N ASN A 53 12.72 5.28 -3.83
CA ASN A 53 12.69 4.90 -2.42
C ASN A 53 12.49 3.40 -2.18
N LEU A 54 12.21 2.64 -3.23
CA LEU A 54 11.95 1.21 -3.09
C LEU A 54 13.11 0.47 -2.42
N GLY A 55 14.35 0.80 -2.78
CA GLY A 55 15.53 0.21 -2.17
C GLY A 55 15.84 0.71 -0.75
N ARG A 56 15.23 1.83 -0.34
CA ARG A 56 15.46 2.43 0.99
C ARG A 56 14.37 2.03 1.99
N TYR A 57 13.12 2.11 1.56
CA TYR A 57 11.96 1.94 2.44
C TYR A 57 11.20 0.63 2.18
N GLY A 58 11.54 -0.07 1.09
CA GLY A 58 10.83 -1.29 0.71
C GLY A 58 9.42 -1.01 0.20
N PHE A 59 8.61 -2.06 0.19
CA PHE A 59 7.21 -2.01 -0.21
C PHE A 59 6.33 -1.73 1.01
N GLY A 60 5.22 -1.04 0.80
CA GLY A 60 4.21 -0.88 1.83
C GLY A 60 3.81 0.56 2.09
N ILE A 61 2.93 0.74 3.07
CA ILE A 61 2.29 2.02 3.38
C ILE A 61 3.30 3.05 3.89
N LYS A 62 4.23 2.66 4.74
CA LYS A 62 5.20 3.61 5.31
C LYS A 62 6.10 4.20 4.23
N GLY A 63 6.58 3.37 3.31
CA GLY A 63 7.37 3.85 2.17
C GLY A 63 6.55 4.77 1.26
N PHE A 64 5.28 4.46 1.05
CA PHE A 64 4.35 5.29 0.30
C PHE A 64 4.13 6.65 0.98
N MET A 65 3.93 6.67 2.30
CA MET A 65 3.81 7.91 3.07
C MET A 65 5.04 8.80 2.91
N LEU A 66 6.22 8.22 3.06
CA LEU A 66 7.48 8.96 2.91
C LEU A 66 7.64 9.50 1.49
N SER A 67 7.28 8.73 0.48
CA SER A 67 7.33 9.17 -0.91
C SER A 67 6.34 10.31 -1.19
N MET A 68 5.14 10.27 -0.61
CA MET A 68 4.19 11.37 -0.71
C MET A 68 4.73 12.65 -0.06
N ILE A 69 5.35 12.55 1.10
CA ILE A 69 5.93 13.71 1.80
C ILE A 69 7.07 14.29 0.99
N GLU A 70 7.98 13.47 0.49
CA GLU A 70 9.09 13.92 -0.36
C GLU A 70 8.57 14.62 -1.61
N THR A 71 7.56 14.07 -2.26
CA THR A 71 6.94 14.67 -3.44
C THR A 71 6.31 16.03 -3.12
N ALA A 72 5.61 16.15 -2.00
CA ALA A 72 5.01 17.40 -1.57
C ALA A 72 6.05 18.49 -1.35
N ILE A 73 7.15 18.17 -0.71
CA ILE A 73 8.25 19.10 -0.49
C ILE A 73 8.86 19.53 -1.83
N GLU A 74 9.09 18.58 -2.72
CA GLU A 74 9.73 18.81 -4.01
C GLU A 74 8.87 19.69 -4.93
N VAL A 75 7.58 19.37 -5.10
CA VAL A 75 6.71 20.13 -6.02
C VAL A 75 6.36 21.52 -5.51
N SER A 76 6.46 21.76 -4.22
CA SER A 76 6.21 23.06 -3.62
C SER A 76 7.47 23.91 -3.50
N GLY A 77 8.63 23.39 -3.88
CA GLY A 77 9.91 24.07 -3.68
C GLY A 77 10.25 24.28 -2.22
N GLY A 78 9.78 23.40 -1.34
CA GLY A 78 9.97 23.50 0.11
C GLY A 78 8.93 24.33 0.85
N ASP A 79 7.94 24.88 0.15
CA ASP A 79 6.92 25.78 0.74
C ASP A 79 5.65 25.09 1.21
N VAL A 80 5.58 23.75 1.10
CA VAL A 80 4.39 23.02 1.55
C VAL A 80 4.14 23.31 3.04
N PRO A 81 2.90 23.69 3.41
CA PRO A 81 2.57 23.94 4.81
C PRO A 81 2.67 22.67 5.67
N ALA A 82 3.05 22.84 6.93
CA ALA A 82 3.07 21.73 7.88
C ALA A 82 1.71 21.07 8.01
N SER A 83 0.60 21.82 7.88
CA SER A 83 -0.75 21.28 7.87
C SER A 83 -0.99 20.29 6.73
N THR A 84 -0.46 20.56 5.54
CA THR A 84 -0.55 19.64 4.40
C THR A 84 0.26 18.36 4.66
N ILE A 85 1.44 18.47 5.24
CA ILE A 85 2.23 17.31 5.66
C ILE A 85 1.46 16.49 6.69
N GLY A 86 0.80 17.16 7.64
CA GLY A 86 -0.09 16.49 8.61
C GLY A 86 -1.23 15.75 7.95
N ASP A 87 -1.83 16.32 6.91
CA ASP A 87 -2.89 15.67 6.13
C ASP A 87 -2.38 14.42 5.42
N ILE A 88 -1.17 14.46 4.86
CA ILE A 88 -0.54 13.29 4.23
C ILE A 88 -0.31 12.19 5.28
N LEU A 89 0.18 12.54 6.45
CA LEU A 89 0.34 11.58 7.54
C LEU A 89 -1.00 10.97 7.94
N GLY A 90 -2.07 11.77 7.94
CA GLY A 90 -3.44 11.30 8.18
C GLY A 90 -3.89 10.28 7.14
N LEU A 91 -3.60 10.51 5.86
CA LEU A 91 -3.89 9.54 4.79
C LEU A 91 -3.23 8.19 5.05
N GLY A 92 -1.96 8.21 5.44
CA GLY A 92 -1.22 6.99 5.76
C GLY A 92 -1.79 6.26 6.97
N ARG A 93 -2.17 7.00 8.02
CA ARG A 93 -2.81 6.42 9.20
C ARG A 93 -4.14 5.75 8.86
N GLU A 94 -4.93 6.36 7.98
CA GLU A 94 -6.19 5.77 7.52
C GLU A 94 -5.94 4.45 6.78
N MET A 95 -4.92 4.40 5.92
CA MET A 95 -4.54 3.17 5.24
C MET A 95 -4.14 2.08 6.22
N LEU A 96 -3.33 2.42 7.24
CA LEU A 96 -2.89 1.48 8.26
C LEU A 96 -4.04 0.97 9.13
N ALA A 97 -5.07 1.78 9.33
CA ALA A 97 -6.23 1.43 10.14
C ALA A 97 -7.36 0.79 9.34
N HIS A 98 -7.25 0.76 8.00
CA HIS A 98 -8.32 0.26 7.14
C HIS A 98 -8.56 -1.23 7.37
N PRO A 99 -9.83 -1.66 7.55
CA PRO A 99 -10.14 -3.08 7.69
C PRO A 99 -9.74 -3.87 6.45
N VAL A 100 -9.24 -5.07 6.68
CA VAL A 100 -8.91 -6.00 5.60
C VAL A 100 -10.18 -6.52 4.96
N GLU A 101 -10.28 -6.41 3.64
CA GLU A 101 -11.37 -6.97 2.85
C GLU A 101 -10.83 -8.10 1.99
N THR A 102 -11.20 -9.34 2.32
CA THR A 102 -10.80 -10.49 1.52
C THR A 102 -11.48 -10.45 0.15
N LEU A 103 -10.78 -10.94 -0.87
CA LEU A 103 -11.35 -11.09 -2.21
C LEU A 103 -12.42 -12.20 -2.21
N PRO A 104 -13.39 -12.15 -3.15
CA PRO A 104 -14.45 -13.18 -3.23
C PRO A 104 -13.88 -14.58 -3.33
N GLY A 105 -14.41 -15.50 -2.53
CA GLY A 105 -14.03 -16.91 -2.54
C GLY A 105 -12.75 -17.25 -1.80
N VAL A 106 -12.01 -16.28 -1.30
CA VAL A 106 -10.72 -16.51 -0.62
C VAL A 106 -10.90 -17.32 0.65
N ARG A 107 -11.83 -16.94 1.50
CA ARG A 107 -12.05 -17.59 2.79
C ARG A 107 -12.42 -19.05 2.62
N GLU A 108 -13.38 -19.33 1.73
CA GLU A 108 -13.85 -20.67 1.45
C GLU A 108 -12.75 -21.56 0.86
N THR A 109 -11.95 -21.00 -0.05
CA THR A 109 -10.81 -21.71 -0.65
C THR A 109 -9.77 -22.07 0.39
N LEU A 110 -9.40 -21.13 1.27
CA LEU A 110 -8.42 -21.36 2.32
C LEU A 110 -8.89 -22.40 3.33
N GLU A 111 -10.16 -22.35 3.73
CA GLU A 111 -10.75 -23.34 4.63
C GLU A 111 -10.72 -24.76 4.01
N GLU A 112 -11.06 -24.87 2.74
CA GLU A 112 -11.02 -26.13 2.02
C GLU A 112 -9.60 -26.70 1.90
N LEU A 113 -8.64 -25.86 1.52
CA LEU A 113 -7.24 -26.27 1.36
C LEU A 113 -6.55 -26.59 2.68
N ALA A 114 -6.92 -25.93 3.77
CA ALA A 114 -6.33 -26.13 5.09
C ALA A 114 -6.53 -27.54 5.65
N ASP A 115 -7.56 -28.26 5.19
CA ASP A 115 -7.82 -29.63 5.60
C ASP A 115 -6.81 -30.63 5.03
N SER A 116 -6.16 -30.30 3.91
CA SER A 116 -5.25 -31.22 3.19
C SER A 116 -3.84 -30.68 3.00
N HIS A 117 -3.63 -29.37 3.21
CA HIS A 117 -2.36 -28.70 2.91
C HIS A 117 -1.96 -27.74 4.04
N ARG A 118 -0.64 -27.57 4.20
CA ARG A 118 -0.10 -26.47 4.99
C ARG A 118 -0.13 -25.21 4.14
N LEU A 119 -0.70 -24.15 4.68
CA LEU A 119 -0.80 -22.86 3.99
C LEU A 119 0.27 -21.90 4.48
N VAL A 120 0.93 -21.22 3.55
CA VAL A 120 2.03 -20.28 3.83
C VAL A 120 1.72 -18.96 3.12
N LEU A 121 1.88 -17.85 3.85
CA LEU A 121 1.75 -16.50 3.31
C LEU A 121 3.12 -16.01 2.83
N ILE A 122 3.17 -15.51 1.59
CA ILE A 122 4.37 -14.93 0.98
C ILE A 122 4.06 -13.48 0.63
N THR A 123 4.80 -12.53 1.22
CA THR A 123 4.58 -11.12 0.98
C THR A 123 5.86 -10.32 0.99
N LYS A 124 5.89 -9.21 0.23
CA LYS A 124 6.99 -8.23 0.22
C LYS A 124 6.65 -6.99 1.06
N GLY A 125 5.48 -6.92 1.65
CA GLY A 125 5.03 -5.78 2.45
C GLY A 125 5.78 -5.64 3.76
N ASP A 126 5.55 -4.51 4.43
CA ASP A 126 6.06 -4.26 5.77
C ASP A 126 5.53 -5.31 6.75
N LEU A 127 6.44 -5.93 7.50
CA LEU A 127 6.09 -7.04 8.39
C LEU A 127 4.99 -6.67 9.39
N PHE A 128 5.11 -5.52 10.03
CA PHE A 128 4.12 -5.06 10.99
C PHE A 128 2.75 -4.86 10.35
N ASP A 129 2.70 -4.25 9.17
CA ASP A 129 1.46 -4.03 8.43
C ASP A 129 0.84 -5.35 7.97
N GLN A 130 1.64 -6.28 7.47
CA GLN A 130 1.15 -7.58 7.00
C GLN A 130 0.66 -8.47 8.16
N GLU A 131 1.34 -8.45 9.29
CA GLU A 131 0.87 -9.15 10.49
C GLU A 131 -0.47 -8.61 10.97
N ARG A 132 -0.67 -7.30 10.91
CA ARG A 132 -1.95 -6.67 11.24
C ARG A 132 -3.11 -7.22 10.40
N LYS A 133 -2.84 -7.57 9.14
CA LYS A 133 -3.85 -8.08 8.20
C LYS A 133 -4.22 -9.55 8.43
N LEU A 134 -3.41 -10.27 9.17
CA LEU A 134 -3.70 -11.65 9.52
C LEU A 134 -4.76 -11.74 10.63
#